data_97419f88d3e800fa9e5b5c4b916fd0fb
#
_entry.id   97419f88d3e800fa9e5b5c4b916fd0fb
#
_cell.length_a   1.000
_cell.length_b   1.000
_cell.length_c   1.000
_cell.angle_alpha   90.00
_cell.angle_beta   90.00
_cell.angle_gamma   90.00
#
_symmetry.space_group_name_H-M   'P 1'
#
loop_
_entity.id
_entity.type
_entity.pdbx_description
1 polymer ?
#
loop_
_entity_poly.entity_id
_entity_poly.type
_entity_poly.pdbx_seq_one_letter_code
_entity_poly.pdbx_strand_id
1 'polypeptide(L)'
;MNKNIVIKSMAALAILTSVTGINAAVVEETQQIANAEKNVTQVKDTNIFPYNGVVSFKDAAGFVIGKNTIITNKHVSKDYKVGDRITAHPNGDKGNGGIYKIKSISDYPGDEDISVMNIEEQAVERGPKGFNFNENVQAFNFAKDAKVDDKIKVIGYPLPAHNSFKQFESTGTIKRIKDNILNFDAYIEPGNSGSPVLNSNNEVIGVVYGGIGKIGSEYNGAVYFTPQIKDFIQKHIEQ
;
A
#
# COMPACT_ATOMS: atom_id res chain seq x y z
N MET A 1 29.24 9.47 15.34
CA MET A 1 28.19 10.39 15.79
C MET A 1 26.91 10.06 15.01
N ASN A 2 26.05 9.26 15.61
CA ASN A 2 24.76 8.89 15.00
C ASN A 2 23.77 10.03 15.22
N LYS A 3 23.44 10.76 14.18
CA LYS A 3 22.30 11.67 14.20
C LYS A 3 21.05 10.89 13.81
N ASN A 4 20.31 10.44 14.82
CA ASN A 4 18.93 10.01 14.63
C ASN A 4 18.13 11.24 14.23
N ILE A 5 17.78 11.36 12.96
CA ILE A 5 16.84 12.35 12.49
C ILE A 5 15.46 11.83 12.88
N VAL A 6 15.01 12.27 14.04
CA VAL A 6 13.61 12.19 14.43
C VAL A 6 12.89 13.25 13.62
N ILE A 7 12.12 12.83 12.62
CA ILE A 7 11.22 13.72 11.92
C ILE A 7 10.11 14.09 12.92
N LYS A 8 10.22 15.27 13.48
CA LYS A 8 9.12 15.87 14.24
C LYS A 8 8.12 16.39 13.22
N SER A 9 7.05 15.64 12.99
CA SER A 9 5.87 16.22 12.38
C SER A 9 5.34 17.31 13.32
N MET A 10 5.38 18.56 12.86
CA MET A 10 4.84 19.71 13.58
C MET A 10 3.31 19.70 13.46
N ALA A 11 2.66 18.94 14.32
CA ALA A 11 1.24 19.09 14.62
C ALA A 11 0.92 18.67 16.06
N ALA A 12 1.85 18.90 16.98
CA ALA A 12 1.54 18.84 18.40
C ALA A 12 1.40 20.28 18.90
N LEU A 13 0.32 20.95 18.53
CA LEU A 13 -0.12 22.13 19.25
C LEU A 13 -0.85 21.65 20.51
N ALA A 14 -0.10 21.36 21.54
CA ALA A 14 -0.64 21.20 22.88
C ALA A 14 -1.10 22.59 23.36
N ILE A 15 -2.32 22.95 23.05
CA ILE A 15 -3.01 24.03 23.75
C ILE A 15 -3.55 23.43 25.05
N LEU A 16 -2.75 23.48 26.09
CA LEU A 16 -3.20 23.35 27.46
C LEU A 16 -3.91 24.67 27.84
N THR A 17 -5.15 24.82 27.39
CA THR A 17 -6.07 25.74 28.02
C THR A 17 -7.02 24.93 28.87
N SER A 18 -7.04 25.23 30.15
CA SER A 18 -7.99 24.74 31.14
C SER A 18 -9.42 25.13 30.73
N VAL A 19 -10.07 24.26 29.96
CA VAL A 19 -11.51 24.30 29.73
C VAL A 19 -12.06 22.97 30.23
N THR A 20 -12.68 23.01 31.37
CA THR A 20 -13.53 21.94 31.88
C THR A 20 -14.66 21.69 30.89
N GLY A 21 -14.56 20.60 30.11
CA GLY A 21 -15.61 20.23 29.16
C GLY A 21 -15.15 19.57 27.84
N ILE A 22 -13.90 19.16 27.73
CA ILE A 22 -13.48 18.38 26.56
C ILE A 22 -14.05 16.96 26.70
N ASN A 23 -14.93 16.58 25.77
CA ASN A 23 -15.48 15.23 25.71
C ASN A 23 -14.36 14.19 25.68
N ALA A 24 -14.46 13.14 26.51
CA ALA A 24 -13.53 12.03 26.57
C ALA A 24 -13.25 11.43 25.18
N ALA A 25 -14.23 11.42 24.29
CA ALA A 25 -14.11 11.00 22.90
C ALA A 25 -13.03 11.74 22.09
N VAL A 26 -12.86 13.07 22.30
CA VAL A 26 -11.84 13.87 21.59
C VAL A 26 -10.42 13.52 22.07
N VAL A 27 -10.27 13.24 23.36
CA VAL A 27 -8.96 12.86 23.94
C VAL A 27 -8.57 11.46 23.47
N GLU A 28 -9.53 10.55 23.41
CA GLU A 28 -9.31 9.17 22.96
C GLU A 28 -8.95 9.12 21.48
N GLU A 29 -9.64 9.90 20.63
CA GLU A 29 -9.34 10.03 19.20
C GLU A 29 -7.93 10.61 18.97
N THR A 30 -7.53 11.62 19.74
CA THR A 30 -6.18 12.22 19.63
C THR A 30 -5.09 11.25 20.07
N GLN A 31 -5.35 10.43 21.08
CA GLN A 31 -4.41 9.41 21.52
C GLN A 31 -4.31 8.24 20.53
N GLN A 32 -5.40 7.87 19.88
CA GLN A 32 -5.39 6.84 18.82
C GLN A 32 -4.58 7.29 17.61
N ILE A 33 -4.75 8.52 17.14
CA ILE A 33 -3.96 9.10 16.05
C ILE A 33 -2.47 9.11 16.42
N ALA A 34 -2.12 9.60 17.61
CA ALA A 34 -0.73 9.64 18.06
C ALA A 34 -0.10 8.24 18.24
N ASN A 35 -0.90 7.23 18.58
CA ASN A 35 -0.43 5.84 18.67
C ASN A 35 -0.29 5.20 17.29
N ALA A 36 -1.17 5.51 16.34
CA ALA A 36 -1.07 5.04 14.96
C ALA A 36 0.18 5.62 14.26
N GLU A 37 0.45 6.91 14.42
CA GLU A 37 1.66 7.54 13.87
C GLU A 37 2.97 6.95 14.41
N LYS A 38 2.99 6.44 15.64
CA LYS A 38 4.18 5.79 16.23
C LYS A 38 4.58 4.49 15.55
N ASN A 39 3.67 3.88 14.80
CA ASN A 39 3.89 2.60 14.12
C ASN A 39 4.24 2.74 12.64
N VAL A 40 4.60 3.95 12.17
CA VAL A 40 4.99 4.24 10.79
C VAL A 40 6.49 4.44 10.70
N THR A 41 7.14 3.71 9.80
CA THR A 41 8.59 3.77 9.60
C THR A 41 8.93 3.92 8.14
N GLN A 42 9.82 4.87 7.80
CA GLN A 42 10.36 4.97 6.45
C GLN A 42 11.25 3.78 6.14
N VAL A 43 11.01 3.12 5.02
CA VAL A 43 11.83 2.03 4.51
C VAL A 43 13.19 2.58 4.06
N LYS A 44 14.27 2.02 4.57
CA LYS A 44 15.63 2.46 4.26
C LYS A 44 16.21 1.75 3.04
N ASP A 45 15.90 0.49 2.87
CA ASP A 45 16.35 -0.33 1.75
C ASP A 45 15.14 -0.95 1.05
N THR A 46 14.81 -0.43 -0.11
CA THR A 46 13.69 -0.87 -0.93
C THR A 46 14.08 -1.97 -1.93
N ASN A 47 15.35 -2.43 -1.94
CA ASN A 47 15.81 -3.47 -2.86
C ASN A 47 15.60 -4.90 -2.33
N ILE A 48 15.20 -5.04 -1.09
CA ILE A 48 14.99 -6.34 -0.45
C ILE A 48 13.50 -6.63 -0.26
N PHE A 49 13.13 -7.92 -0.26
CA PHE A 49 11.79 -8.36 0.05
C PHE A 49 11.42 -8.10 1.52
N PRO A 50 10.23 -7.60 1.83
CA PRO A 50 9.04 -7.44 0.96
C PRO A 50 8.97 -6.11 0.21
N TYR A 51 9.89 -5.21 0.43
CA TYR A 51 9.81 -3.81 -0.03
C TYR A 51 9.96 -3.68 -1.55
N ASN A 52 10.78 -4.51 -2.19
CA ASN A 52 10.93 -4.53 -3.64
C ASN A 52 9.73 -5.15 -4.38
N GLY A 53 8.78 -5.75 -3.66
CA GLY A 53 7.51 -6.21 -4.22
C GLY A 53 6.43 -5.14 -4.31
N VAL A 54 6.66 -3.94 -3.75
CA VAL A 54 5.67 -2.85 -3.74
C VAL A 54 6.12 -1.74 -4.67
N VAL A 55 5.25 -1.36 -5.60
CA VAL A 55 5.53 -0.34 -6.62
C VAL A 55 4.75 0.94 -6.37
N SER A 56 5.33 2.07 -6.74
CA SER A 56 4.67 3.37 -6.71
C SER A 56 4.12 3.71 -8.08
N PHE A 57 2.85 4.05 -8.15
CA PHE A 57 2.26 4.81 -9.24
C PHE A 57 2.32 6.30 -8.91
N LYS A 58 1.76 7.15 -9.79
CA LYS A 58 1.82 8.60 -9.62
C LYS A 58 1.30 9.06 -8.25
N ASP A 59 0.12 8.60 -7.84
CA ASP A 59 -0.58 9.04 -6.63
C ASP A 59 -1.15 7.85 -5.84
N ALA A 60 -0.58 6.65 -6.04
CA ALA A 60 -1.05 5.42 -5.45
C ALA A 60 0.07 4.39 -5.38
N ALA A 61 -0.25 3.21 -4.89
CA ALA A 61 0.62 2.06 -4.85
C ALA A 61 0.05 0.88 -5.64
N GLY A 62 0.88 -0.12 -5.83
CA GLY A 62 0.53 -1.45 -6.28
C GLY A 62 1.54 -2.45 -5.74
N PHE A 63 1.32 -3.71 -5.97
CA PHE A 63 2.28 -4.75 -5.59
C PHE A 63 2.32 -5.89 -6.61
N VAL A 64 3.48 -6.51 -6.67
CA VAL A 64 3.77 -7.57 -7.63
C VAL A 64 3.23 -8.90 -7.10
N ILE A 65 2.43 -9.60 -7.91
CA ILE A 65 1.83 -10.89 -7.55
C ILE A 65 2.29 -12.04 -8.46
N GLY A 66 2.97 -11.71 -9.54
CA GLY A 66 3.48 -12.66 -10.51
C GLY A 66 4.33 -11.97 -11.56
N LYS A 67 4.81 -12.74 -12.55
CA LYS A 67 5.60 -12.18 -13.65
C LYS A 67 4.85 -11.04 -14.32
N ASN A 68 5.48 -9.86 -14.42
CA ASN A 68 4.93 -8.64 -15.04
C ASN A 68 3.53 -8.23 -14.53
N THR A 69 3.08 -8.76 -13.39
CA THR A 69 1.71 -8.62 -12.93
C THR A 69 1.65 -7.84 -11.62
N ILE A 70 0.88 -6.77 -11.63
CA ILE A 70 0.70 -5.83 -10.52
C ILE A 70 -0.77 -5.82 -10.11
N ILE A 71 -1.03 -5.88 -8.80
CA ILE A 71 -2.34 -5.61 -8.22
C ILE A 71 -2.40 -4.15 -7.78
N THR A 72 -3.53 -3.52 -8.05
CA THR A 72 -3.90 -2.20 -7.53
C THR A 72 -5.42 -2.11 -7.39
N ASN A 73 -5.97 -0.92 -7.21
CA ASN A 73 -7.40 -0.69 -7.15
C ASN A 73 -7.99 -0.32 -8.53
N LYS A 74 -9.30 -0.56 -8.73
CA LYS A 74 -10.04 -0.09 -9.92
C LYS A 74 -10.00 1.44 -10.01
N HIS A 75 -10.19 2.14 -8.87
CA HIS A 75 -10.17 3.60 -8.86
C HIS A 75 -8.80 4.18 -9.24
N VAL A 76 -7.71 3.40 -9.12
CA VAL A 76 -6.35 3.75 -9.59
C VAL A 76 -6.20 3.42 -11.07
N SER A 77 -6.61 2.21 -11.49
CA SER A 77 -6.43 1.74 -12.87
C SER A 77 -7.34 2.42 -13.89
N LYS A 78 -8.49 2.95 -13.47
CA LYS A 78 -9.51 3.57 -14.36
C LYS A 78 -8.99 4.72 -15.23
N ASP A 79 -7.91 5.37 -14.78
CA ASP A 79 -7.30 6.50 -15.50
C ASP A 79 -6.29 6.04 -16.55
N TYR A 80 -6.13 4.72 -16.72
CA TYR A 80 -5.21 4.10 -17.67
C TYR A 80 -5.95 3.21 -18.67
N LYS A 81 -5.33 2.98 -19.82
CA LYS A 81 -5.77 2.01 -20.84
C LYS A 81 -4.59 1.21 -21.36
N VAL A 82 -4.89 0.10 -22.03
CA VAL A 82 -3.88 -0.72 -22.71
C VAL A 82 -3.09 0.14 -23.71
N GLY A 83 -1.78 0.00 -23.64
CA GLY A 83 -0.83 0.78 -24.42
C GLY A 83 -0.34 2.06 -23.76
N ASP A 84 -0.99 2.52 -22.69
CA ASP A 84 -0.50 3.65 -21.91
C ASP A 84 0.81 3.28 -21.18
N ARG A 85 1.54 4.32 -20.80
CA ARG A 85 2.80 4.20 -20.09
C ARG A 85 2.59 4.53 -18.62
N ILE A 86 3.03 3.63 -17.76
CA ILE A 86 3.01 3.86 -16.31
C ILE A 86 4.43 3.90 -15.75
N THR A 87 4.61 4.73 -14.75
CA THR A 87 5.81 4.70 -13.95
C THR A 87 5.59 3.72 -12.81
N ALA A 88 6.26 2.58 -12.85
CA ALA A 88 6.28 1.62 -11.77
C ALA A 88 7.69 1.63 -11.15
N HIS A 89 7.80 2.19 -9.95
CA HIS A 89 9.07 2.29 -9.25
C HIS A 89 9.20 1.14 -8.25
N PRO A 90 9.85 0.03 -8.61
CA PRO A 90 10.00 -1.08 -7.68
C PRO A 90 10.91 -0.74 -6.49
N ASN A 91 11.78 0.26 -6.65
CA ASN A 91 12.82 0.62 -5.69
C ASN A 91 12.65 2.03 -5.11
N GLY A 92 11.44 2.57 -5.10
CA GLY A 92 11.14 3.86 -4.47
C GLY A 92 11.83 5.05 -5.15
N ASP A 93 12.43 5.91 -4.34
CA ASP A 93 12.97 7.22 -4.74
C ASP A 93 14.34 7.22 -5.41
N LYS A 94 14.99 6.07 -5.55
CA LYS A 94 16.39 5.99 -6.05
C LYS A 94 16.53 6.03 -7.57
N GLY A 95 15.44 6.33 -8.30
CA GLY A 95 15.50 6.52 -9.75
C GLY A 95 15.73 5.25 -10.58
N ASN A 96 15.70 4.09 -9.96
CA ASN A 96 15.83 2.79 -10.62
C ASN A 96 14.50 2.28 -11.20
N GLY A 97 13.43 3.06 -11.05
CA GLY A 97 12.15 2.76 -11.64
C GLY A 97 12.16 2.98 -13.15
N GLY A 98 11.44 2.14 -13.86
CA GLY A 98 11.22 2.26 -15.30
C GLY A 98 9.83 2.79 -15.61
N ILE A 99 9.66 3.20 -16.86
CA ILE A 99 8.36 3.44 -17.46
C ILE A 99 8.02 2.22 -18.30
N TYR A 100 6.91 1.60 -18.00
CA TYR A 100 6.46 0.35 -18.62
C TYR A 100 5.17 0.59 -19.40
N LYS A 101 5.00 -0.14 -20.48
CA LYS A 101 3.77 -0.12 -21.26
C LYS A 101 2.78 -1.12 -20.68
N ILE A 102 1.52 -0.70 -20.55
CA ILE A 102 0.44 -1.56 -20.07
C ILE A 102 0.03 -2.53 -21.18
N LYS A 103 0.01 -3.82 -20.88
CA LYS A 103 -0.41 -4.91 -21.78
C LYS A 103 -1.89 -5.25 -21.60
N SER A 104 -2.34 -5.30 -20.35
CA SER A 104 -3.75 -5.55 -20.02
C SER A 104 -4.13 -4.92 -18.68
N ILE A 105 -5.43 -4.65 -18.54
CA ILE A 105 -6.06 -4.24 -17.29
C ILE A 105 -7.29 -5.12 -17.14
N SER A 106 -7.42 -5.79 -16.00
CA SER A 106 -8.54 -6.68 -15.69
C SER A 106 -9.12 -6.30 -14.34
N ASP A 107 -10.29 -5.68 -14.36
CA ASP A 107 -11.01 -5.35 -13.15
C ASP A 107 -11.78 -6.56 -12.62
N TYR A 108 -11.80 -6.75 -11.31
CA TYR A 108 -12.63 -7.76 -10.68
C TYR A 108 -14.11 -7.48 -11.00
N PRO A 109 -14.89 -8.50 -11.43
CA PRO A 109 -16.26 -8.27 -11.93
C PRO A 109 -17.27 -7.89 -10.82
N GLY A 110 -16.93 -8.12 -9.55
CA GLY A 110 -17.75 -7.70 -8.40
C GLY A 110 -17.55 -6.23 -8.03
N ASP A 111 -18.11 -5.84 -6.90
CA ASP A 111 -18.03 -4.45 -6.39
C ASP A 111 -16.66 -4.15 -5.75
N GLU A 112 -15.87 -5.17 -5.47
CA GLU A 112 -14.56 -5.02 -4.85
C GLU A 112 -13.60 -4.22 -5.73
N ASP A 113 -12.92 -3.29 -5.10
CA ASP A 113 -12.02 -2.32 -5.74
C ASP A 113 -10.63 -2.93 -6.01
N ILE A 114 -10.59 -3.90 -6.92
CA ILE A 114 -9.38 -4.64 -7.33
C ILE A 114 -9.22 -4.60 -8.84
N SER A 115 -8.01 -4.32 -9.28
CA SER A 115 -7.58 -4.41 -10.67
C SER A 115 -6.24 -5.16 -10.78
N VAL A 116 -6.13 -6.01 -11.77
CA VAL A 116 -4.90 -6.71 -12.17
C VAL A 116 -4.36 -6.05 -13.43
N MET A 117 -3.13 -5.54 -13.36
CA MET A 117 -2.45 -4.91 -14.49
C MET A 117 -1.25 -5.74 -14.91
N ASN A 118 -1.19 -6.12 -16.18
CA ASN A 118 0.02 -6.69 -16.77
C ASN A 118 0.77 -5.63 -17.58
N ILE A 119 2.09 -5.62 -17.46
CA ILE A 119 2.97 -4.66 -18.10
C ILE A 119 3.99 -5.35 -18.99
N GLU A 120 4.61 -4.60 -19.90
CA GLU A 120 5.77 -5.08 -20.63
C GLU A 120 6.93 -5.30 -19.65
N GLU A 121 7.70 -6.36 -19.90
CA GLU A 121 8.83 -6.75 -19.05
C GLU A 121 9.97 -5.71 -19.09
N GLN A 122 10.19 -5.12 -20.26
CA GLN A 122 11.24 -4.14 -20.48
C GLN A 122 10.73 -2.72 -20.36
N ALA A 123 11.46 -1.89 -19.64
CA ALA A 123 11.17 -0.46 -19.56
C ALA A 123 11.30 0.19 -20.95
N VAL A 124 10.32 1.03 -21.32
CA VAL A 124 10.32 1.78 -22.57
C VAL A 124 11.06 3.11 -22.47
N GLU A 125 11.07 3.70 -21.27
CA GLU A 125 11.75 4.96 -20.96
C GLU A 125 12.21 4.97 -19.50
N ARG A 126 13.26 5.73 -19.21
CA ARG A 126 13.92 5.87 -17.90
C ARG A 126 14.44 4.54 -17.36
N GLY A 127 15.46 4.64 -16.59
CA GLY A 127 16.21 3.50 -16.09
C GLY A 127 17.35 3.10 -17.04
N PRO A 128 18.20 2.20 -16.63
CA PRO A 128 19.25 1.63 -17.47
C PRO A 128 18.65 0.98 -18.71
N LYS A 129 19.32 1.12 -19.84
CA LYS A 129 18.92 0.42 -21.06
C LYS A 129 18.91 -1.09 -20.78
N GLY A 130 17.77 -1.76 -21.08
CA GLY A 130 17.58 -3.16 -20.74
C GLY A 130 17.10 -3.41 -19.30
N PHE A 131 16.60 -2.39 -18.60
CA PHE A 131 15.98 -2.57 -17.29
C PHE A 131 14.78 -3.52 -17.40
N ASN A 132 14.88 -4.66 -16.75
CA ASN A 132 13.87 -5.69 -16.70
C ASN A 132 13.10 -5.61 -15.39
N PHE A 133 11.77 -5.51 -15.46
CA PHE A 133 10.93 -5.39 -14.27
C PHE A 133 11.16 -6.53 -13.28
N ASN A 134 11.13 -7.76 -13.79
CA ASN A 134 11.20 -8.97 -12.96
C ASN A 134 12.56 -9.20 -12.29
N GLU A 135 13.63 -8.59 -12.79
CA GLU A 135 14.96 -8.67 -12.16
C GLU A 135 15.08 -7.78 -10.93
N ASN A 136 14.15 -6.82 -10.76
CA ASN A 136 14.22 -5.81 -9.71
C ASN A 136 13.11 -5.92 -8.68
N VAL A 137 12.13 -6.81 -8.91
CA VAL A 137 10.98 -7.01 -8.03
C VAL A 137 10.88 -8.45 -7.57
N GLN A 138 10.20 -8.65 -6.45
CA GLN A 138 9.85 -9.98 -5.98
C GLN A 138 8.34 -10.04 -5.76
N ALA A 139 7.70 -11.05 -6.33
CA ALA A 139 6.26 -11.28 -6.21
C ALA A 139 5.90 -11.78 -4.81
N PHE A 140 4.74 -11.35 -4.33
CA PHE A 140 4.14 -11.85 -3.11
C PHE A 140 3.41 -13.17 -3.33
N ASN A 141 3.32 -13.96 -2.27
CA ASN A 141 2.40 -15.08 -2.19
C ASN A 141 1.12 -14.66 -1.47
N PHE A 142 0.01 -15.33 -1.75
CA PHE A 142 -1.23 -15.16 -1.00
C PHE A 142 -1.13 -15.82 0.39
N ALA A 143 -1.58 -15.11 1.42
CA ALA A 143 -1.84 -15.73 2.70
C ALA A 143 -2.96 -16.79 2.57
N LYS A 144 -2.86 -17.86 3.32
CA LYS A 144 -3.88 -18.91 3.34
C LYS A 144 -5.21 -18.35 3.86
N ASP A 145 -5.15 -17.73 5.02
CA ASP A 145 -6.27 -17.13 5.75
C ASP A 145 -5.79 -15.94 6.60
N ALA A 146 -6.73 -15.27 7.25
CA ALA A 146 -6.48 -14.24 8.24
C ALA A 146 -7.66 -14.16 9.22
N LYS A 147 -7.41 -13.67 10.41
CA LYS A 147 -8.42 -13.52 11.47
C LYS A 147 -8.24 -12.22 12.24
N VAL A 148 -9.27 -11.84 12.98
CA VAL A 148 -9.22 -10.71 13.92
C VAL A 148 -8.04 -10.89 14.90
N ASP A 149 -7.39 -9.78 15.26
CA ASP A 149 -6.20 -9.65 16.08
C ASP A 149 -4.89 -10.17 15.46
N ASP A 150 -4.91 -10.71 14.24
CA ASP A 150 -3.65 -10.98 13.53
C ASP A 150 -2.87 -9.70 13.31
N LYS A 151 -1.56 -9.77 13.55
CA LYS A 151 -0.63 -8.67 13.26
C LYS A 151 -0.46 -8.53 11.76
N ILE A 152 -0.52 -7.29 11.32
CA ILE A 152 -0.35 -6.94 9.91
C ILE A 152 0.63 -5.81 9.73
N LYS A 153 1.09 -5.65 8.51
CA LYS A 153 1.75 -4.45 8.02
C LYS A 153 1.19 -4.02 6.67
N VAL A 154 1.23 -2.72 6.44
CA VAL A 154 0.95 -2.08 5.15
C VAL A 154 2.22 -1.43 4.68
N ILE A 155 2.61 -1.68 3.43
CA ILE A 155 3.78 -1.06 2.80
C ILE A 155 3.30 -0.26 1.61
N GLY A 156 3.63 1.02 1.54
CA GLY A 156 3.14 1.88 0.46
C GLY A 156 3.84 3.23 0.37
N TYR A 157 3.22 4.14 -0.36
CA TYR A 157 3.78 5.45 -0.73
C TYR A 157 2.81 6.58 -0.35
N PRO A 158 2.71 6.94 0.93
CA PRO A 158 1.82 8.01 1.40
C PRO A 158 2.24 9.37 0.82
N LEU A 159 1.29 10.09 0.18
CA LEU A 159 1.53 11.35 -0.50
C LEU A 159 1.70 12.56 0.42
N PRO A 160 0.79 12.81 1.40
CA PRO A 160 0.80 14.07 2.14
C PRO A 160 2.01 14.28 3.03
N ALA A 161 2.54 13.20 3.58
CA ALA A 161 3.65 13.30 4.53
C ALA A 161 4.97 13.63 3.85
N HIS A 162 5.16 13.37 2.56
CA HIS A 162 6.52 13.23 2.07
C HIS A 162 6.80 13.73 0.66
N ASN A 163 5.85 14.17 -0.11
CA ASN A 163 6.05 14.77 -1.44
C ASN A 163 7.17 14.11 -2.30
N SER A 164 7.46 12.84 -2.01
CA SER A 164 8.54 12.06 -2.61
C SER A 164 8.10 10.60 -2.67
N PHE A 165 8.59 9.87 -3.64
CA PHE A 165 8.37 8.43 -3.82
C PHE A 165 9.02 7.57 -2.72
N LYS A 166 9.00 8.02 -1.46
CA LYS A 166 9.54 7.28 -0.32
C LYS A 166 8.53 6.25 0.13
N GLN A 167 9.04 5.06 0.36
CA GLN A 167 8.25 3.94 0.85
C GLN A 167 8.20 3.94 2.38
N PHE A 168 7.03 3.64 2.92
CA PHE A 168 6.79 3.52 4.35
C PHE A 168 6.13 2.19 4.68
N GLU A 169 6.46 1.67 5.84
CA GLU A 169 5.79 0.55 6.48
C GLU A 169 5.02 1.07 7.68
N SER A 170 3.76 0.67 7.80
CA SER A 170 2.97 0.84 9.00
C SER A 170 2.51 -0.52 9.54
N THR A 171 2.47 -0.67 10.85
CA THR A 171 2.07 -1.92 11.50
C THR A 171 0.81 -1.74 12.33
N GLY A 172 0.03 -2.81 12.43
CA GLY A 172 -1.21 -2.81 13.19
C GLY A 172 -1.78 -4.21 13.34
N THR A 173 -3.08 -4.27 13.60
CA THR A 173 -3.83 -5.51 13.77
C THR A 173 -5.15 -5.47 13.00
N ILE A 174 -5.63 -6.63 12.61
CA ILE A 174 -6.96 -6.78 12.00
C ILE A 174 -8.03 -6.58 13.09
N LYS A 175 -8.98 -5.68 12.83
CA LYS A 175 -10.10 -5.40 13.75
C LYS A 175 -11.38 -6.09 13.34
N ARG A 176 -11.57 -6.31 12.04
CA ARG A 176 -12.78 -6.93 11.51
C ARG A 176 -12.52 -7.50 10.13
N ILE A 177 -13.13 -8.65 9.84
CA ILE A 177 -13.26 -9.20 8.49
C ILE A 177 -14.74 -9.49 8.27
N LYS A 178 -15.35 -8.81 7.29
CA LYS A 178 -16.77 -9.02 6.94
C LYS A 178 -17.02 -8.59 5.50
N ASP A 179 -17.80 -9.38 4.77
CA ASP A 179 -18.28 -9.04 3.42
C ASP A 179 -17.16 -8.62 2.47
N ASN A 180 -16.05 -9.36 2.43
CA ASN A 180 -14.81 -9.07 1.67
C ASN A 180 -14.10 -7.78 2.08
N ILE A 181 -14.48 -7.18 3.21
CA ILE A 181 -13.84 -6.00 3.78
C ILE A 181 -12.98 -6.42 4.98
N LEU A 182 -11.75 -5.96 4.98
CA LEU A 182 -10.79 -6.09 6.07
C LEU A 182 -10.57 -4.71 6.68
N ASN A 183 -10.96 -4.55 7.96
CA ASN A 183 -10.68 -3.33 8.72
C ASN A 183 -9.49 -3.55 9.66
N PHE A 184 -8.65 -2.54 9.80
CA PHE A 184 -7.42 -2.59 10.57
C PHE A 184 -7.04 -1.24 11.16
N ASP A 185 -6.13 -1.24 12.14
CA ASP A 185 -5.64 -0.05 12.83
C ASP A 185 -4.24 0.41 12.41
N ALA A 186 -3.60 -0.25 11.44
CA ALA A 186 -2.38 0.27 10.83
C ALA A 186 -2.65 1.61 10.16
N TYR A 187 -1.74 2.58 10.34
CA TYR A 187 -1.88 3.91 9.78
C TYR A 187 -1.77 3.91 8.25
N ILE A 188 -2.70 4.59 7.59
CA ILE A 188 -2.65 4.84 6.14
C ILE A 188 -3.03 6.29 5.82
N GLU A 189 -2.57 6.77 4.69
CA GLU A 189 -2.86 8.09 4.13
C GLU A 189 -3.21 7.98 2.63
N PRO A 190 -3.73 9.06 2.02
CA PRO A 190 -3.79 9.13 0.55
C PRO A 190 -2.45 8.76 -0.07
N GLY A 191 -2.47 7.98 -1.15
CA GLY A 191 -1.28 7.36 -1.75
C GLY A 191 -1.06 5.90 -1.34
N ASN A 192 -1.68 5.43 -0.24
CA ASN A 192 -1.66 4.02 0.13
C ASN A 192 -2.69 3.16 -0.61
N SER A 193 -3.57 3.75 -1.44
CA SER A 193 -4.44 2.98 -2.34
C SER A 193 -3.61 2.01 -3.18
N GLY A 194 -4.00 0.74 -3.24
CA GLY A 194 -3.26 -0.31 -3.93
C GLY A 194 -2.10 -0.94 -3.15
N SER A 195 -1.80 -0.46 -1.94
CA SER A 195 -0.80 -1.08 -1.06
C SER A 195 -1.22 -2.47 -0.62
N PRO A 196 -0.29 -3.44 -0.48
CA PRO A 196 -0.60 -4.74 0.10
C PRO A 196 -0.82 -4.63 1.61
N VAL A 197 -1.78 -5.40 2.13
CA VAL A 197 -1.87 -5.76 3.53
C VAL A 197 -1.20 -7.12 3.71
N LEU A 198 -0.16 -7.19 4.52
CA LEU A 198 0.68 -8.37 4.70
C LEU A 198 0.52 -8.95 6.10
N ASN A 199 0.57 -10.29 6.20
CA ASN A 199 0.71 -10.98 7.47
C ASN A 199 2.18 -10.99 7.96
N SER A 200 2.43 -11.62 9.09
CA SER A 200 3.77 -11.72 9.69
C SER A 200 4.78 -12.49 8.81
N ASN A 201 4.32 -13.30 7.86
CA ASN A 201 5.15 -14.05 6.91
C ASN A 201 5.41 -13.30 5.60
N ASN A 202 4.99 -12.04 5.49
CA ASN A 202 4.99 -11.25 4.25
C ASN A 202 4.10 -11.85 3.15
N GLU A 203 3.06 -12.58 3.50
CA GLU A 203 2.05 -13.05 2.56
C GLU A 203 0.90 -12.04 2.49
N VAL A 204 0.36 -11.84 1.29
CA VAL A 204 -0.67 -10.85 1.05
C VAL A 204 -2.05 -11.35 1.49
N ILE A 205 -2.72 -10.55 2.33
CA ILE A 205 -4.07 -10.79 2.83
C ILE A 205 -5.10 -10.03 1.98
N GLY A 206 -4.74 -8.86 1.48
CA GLY A 206 -5.65 -7.96 0.77
C GLY A 206 -4.96 -6.73 0.21
N VAL A 207 -5.75 -5.85 -0.41
CA VAL A 207 -5.31 -4.60 -1.03
C VAL A 207 -6.02 -3.41 -0.39
N VAL A 208 -5.28 -2.42 0.07
CA VAL A 208 -5.80 -1.19 0.66
C VAL A 208 -6.60 -0.41 -0.39
N TYR A 209 -7.85 -0.05 -0.07
CA TYR A 209 -8.65 0.85 -0.93
C TYR A 209 -8.78 2.27 -0.36
N GLY A 210 -8.48 2.47 0.93
CA GLY A 210 -8.53 3.77 1.59
C GLY A 210 -9.04 3.69 3.02
N GLY A 211 -9.04 4.82 3.71
CA GLY A 211 -9.67 4.98 5.02
C GLY A 211 -11.12 5.43 4.89
N ILE A 212 -12.00 4.85 5.67
CA ILE A 212 -13.36 5.36 5.85
C ILE A 212 -13.34 6.18 7.13
N GLY A 213 -13.16 7.48 7.00
CA GLY A 213 -13.19 8.37 8.16
C GLY A 213 -11.92 9.22 8.29
N LYS A 214 -11.65 9.68 9.50
CA LYS A 214 -10.49 10.52 9.81
C LYS A 214 -9.19 9.70 9.80
N ILE A 215 -8.10 10.37 9.46
CA ILE A 215 -6.74 9.82 9.51
C ILE A 215 -6.50 9.15 10.88
N GLY A 216 -6.02 7.90 10.86
CA GLY A 216 -5.75 7.15 12.09
C GLY A 216 -6.97 6.49 12.74
N SER A 217 -8.13 6.44 12.06
CA SER A 217 -9.29 5.71 12.55
C SER A 217 -9.10 4.20 12.46
N GLU A 218 -9.74 3.46 13.35
CA GLU A 218 -9.84 1.99 13.31
C GLU A 218 -10.61 1.45 12.08
N TYR A 219 -11.07 2.36 11.21
CA TYR A 219 -11.82 2.08 10.00
C TYR A 219 -11.00 2.14 8.72
N ASN A 220 -9.69 2.02 8.80
CA ASN A 220 -8.87 1.80 7.62
C ASN A 220 -9.27 0.49 6.96
N GLY A 221 -9.39 0.50 5.64
CA GLY A 221 -9.99 -0.59 4.91
C GLY A 221 -9.14 -1.14 3.77
N ALA A 222 -9.27 -2.44 3.59
CA ALA A 222 -8.75 -3.17 2.44
C ALA A 222 -9.80 -4.15 1.92
N VAL A 223 -9.68 -4.50 0.65
CA VAL A 223 -10.39 -5.67 0.12
C VAL A 223 -9.67 -6.92 0.61
N TYR A 224 -10.39 -7.78 1.32
CA TYR A 224 -9.90 -9.08 1.77
C TYR A 224 -9.86 -10.08 0.61
N PHE A 225 -8.78 -10.81 0.47
CA PHE A 225 -8.61 -11.78 -0.61
C PHE A 225 -9.26 -13.13 -0.28
N THR A 226 -10.53 -13.24 -0.61
CA THR A 226 -11.27 -14.51 -0.57
C THR A 226 -10.76 -15.50 -1.62
N PRO A 227 -11.12 -16.80 -1.53
CA PRO A 227 -10.78 -17.76 -2.57
C PRO A 227 -11.20 -17.31 -3.97
N GLN A 228 -12.38 -16.73 -4.12
CA GLN A 228 -12.91 -16.26 -5.42
C GLN A 228 -12.05 -15.12 -6.00
N ILE A 229 -11.63 -14.19 -5.14
CA ILE A 229 -10.75 -13.08 -5.54
C ILE A 229 -9.37 -13.63 -5.92
N LYS A 230 -8.81 -14.54 -5.13
CA LYS A 230 -7.53 -15.18 -5.43
C LYS A 230 -7.57 -15.93 -6.76
N ASP A 231 -8.63 -16.68 -7.03
CA ASP A 231 -8.84 -17.40 -8.30
C ASP A 231 -8.93 -16.43 -9.49
N PHE A 232 -9.62 -15.30 -9.32
CA PHE A 232 -9.65 -14.26 -10.34
C PHE A 232 -8.25 -13.71 -10.61
N ILE A 233 -7.52 -13.33 -9.58
CA ILE A 233 -6.16 -12.79 -9.73
C ILE A 233 -5.26 -13.80 -10.42
N GLN A 234 -5.27 -15.07 -9.97
CA GLN A 234 -4.43 -16.14 -10.55
C GLN A 234 -4.68 -16.38 -12.04
N LYS A 235 -5.94 -16.25 -12.50
CA LYS A 235 -6.28 -16.36 -13.93
C LYS A 235 -5.74 -15.24 -14.80
N HIS A 236 -5.36 -14.10 -14.18
CA HIS A 236 -4.88 -12.92 -14.89
C HIS A 236 -3.39 -12.66 -14.68
N ILE A 237 -2.69 -13.49 -13.89
CA ILE A 237 -1.24 -13.47 -13.81
C ILE A 237 -0.66 -13.90 -15.16
N GLU A 238 0.30 -13.14 -15.68
CA GLU A 238 1.03 -13.50 -16.90
C GLU A 238 1.83 -14.78 -16.67
N GLN A 239 1.73 -15.72 -17.62
CA GLN A 239 2.43 -17.00 -17.59
C GLN A 239 3.84 -16.92 -18.22
#